data_b5350eebe76ef3034da3d44680079ffa
#
_entry.id   b5350eebe76ef3034da3d44680079ffa
#
_cell.length_a   1.000
_cell.length_b   1.000
_cell.length_c   1.000
_cell.angle_alpha   90.00
_cell.angle_beta   90.00
_cell.angle_gamma   90.00
#
_symmetry.space_group_name_H-M   'P 1'
#
loop_
_entity.id
_entity.type
_entity.pdbx_description
1 polymer ?
#
loop_
_entity_poly.entity_id
_entity_poly.type
_entity_poly.pdbx_seq_one_letter_code
_entity_poly.pdbx_strand_id
1 'polypeptide(L)'
;VGLHYQIHRGIGVHHAEALKRGQSLPVNIFVGGPPAFTVAAVMPLPEGLSELRFAGLLGGCRAAVHYSRRLPLPVLAEADFCISGHILPHLKPEGPFGDHVGYYSLKHDFPVLQVEAVHHRTGAIWPYTAVGRPPQEDTVFGDFIHELTGALVPQVFQGVREVHAVDAAGVHPLLLALGSERYTPYEAQRRPRELLTAALHMLGTTQTALAKYVLVAAHEDAPGLRARDVVAFFRHLLERTDFERDLHFITRSTTDTLDYTGFALNEGSKLIWASAGEKRRELALEVHDLPSLPEGFGDARCAGPGILVLRGPRHELGRNETDPRMEELAACLAHWPQRDAFPLVVVADDAAFCAADFDNFLWVAFSRSDPAADVYGTGAVVRARHWSCEGPLLLDARIKPFHAPALEEDPVVQRRVDALAAPGGPLHGLIE
;
A
#
# COMPACT_ATOMS: atom_id res chain seq x y z
N VAL A 1 10.33 -11.72 -21.65
CA VAL A 1 9.31 -11.01 -20.84
C VAL A 1 9.43 -11.52 -19.42
N GLY A 2 9.75 -10.64 -18.46
CA GLY A 2 9.68 -10.92 -17.04
C GLY A 2 8.23 -11.16 -16.63
N LEU A 3 8.03 -12.11 -15.74
CA LEU A 3 6.72 -12.41 -15.16
C LEU A 3 6.78 -12.19 -13.67
N HIS A 4 6.47 -10.97 -13.25
CA HIS A 4 6.32 -10.67 -11.85
C HIS A 4 4.86 -10.89 -11.45
N TYR A 5 4.58 -11.87 -10.62
CA TYR A 5 3.25 -12.11 -10.07
C TYR A 5 3.31 -12.59 -8.62
N GLN A 6 2.30 -12.25 -7.87
CA GLN A 6 2.19 -12.68 -6.49
C GLN A 6 1.67 -14.12 -6.41
N ILE A 7 2.30 -14.93 -5.58
CA ILE A 7 2.02 -16.37 -5.47
C ILE A 7 0.59 -16.70 -5.02
N HIS A 8 -0.06 -15.83 -4.30
CA HIS A 8 -1.44 -16.01 -3.85
C HIS A 8 -2.50 -15.47 -4.84
N ARG A 9 -2.10 -14.98 -6.01
CA ARG A 9 -3.00 -14.63 -7.11
C ARG A 9 -3.30 -15.83 -7.99
N GLY A 10 -4.38 -15.78 -8.79
CA GLY A 10 -4.84 -16.89 -9.60
C GLY A 10 -3.75 -17.55 -10.45
N ILE A 11 -2.89 -16.74 -11.10
CA ILE A 11 -1.78 -17.29 -11.91
C ILE A 11 -0.76 -18.05 -11.05
N GLY A 12 -0.46 -17.57 -9.84
CA GLY A 12 0.44 -18.26 -8.91
C GLY A 12 -0.11 -19.61 -8.47
N VAL A 13 -1.42 -19.69 -8.19
CA VAL A 13 -2.10 -20.95 -7.85
C VAL A 13 -2.05 -21.93 -9.02
N HIS A 14 -2.35 -21.48 -10.25
CA HIS A 14 -2.28 -22.30 -11.46
C HIS A 14 -0.85 -22.81 -11.72
N HIS A 15 0.16 -21.97 -11.52
CA HIS A 15 1.57 -22.39 -11.66
C HIS A 15 1.95 -23.42 -10.60
N ALA A 16 1.58 -23.22 -9.33
CA ALA A 16 1.83 -24.20 -8.28
C ALA A 16 1.21 -25.57 -8.57
N GLU A 17 -0.01 -25.60 -9.13
CA GLU A 17 -0.66 -26.85 -9.54
C GLU A 17 0.03 -27.52 -10.74
N ALA A 18 0.52 -26.75 -11.69
CA ALA A 18 1.32 -27.28 -12.81
C ALA A 18 2.63 -27.91 -12.31
N LEU A 19 3.33 -27.22 -11.39
CA LEU A 19 4.55 -27.71 -10.76
C LEU A 19 4.34 -29.03 -9.99
N LYS A 20 3.25 -29.16 -9.23
CA LYS A 20 2.91 -30.42 -8.54
C LYS A 20 2.72 -31.60 -9.50
N ARG A 21 2.30 -31.32 -10.73
CA ARG A 21 2.15 -32.33 -11.80
C ARG A 21 3.41 -32.54 -12.60
N GLY A 22 4.51 -31.82 -12.30
CA GLY A 22 5.75 -31.84 -13.09
C GLY A 22 5.61 -31.27 -14.50
N GLN A 23 4.67 -30.33 -14.69
CA GLN A 23 4.33 -29.75 -15.99
C GLN A 23 4.65 -28.26 -16.02
N SER A 24 4.99 -27.74 -17.20
CA SER A 24 4.98 -26.31 -17.45
C SER A 24 3.54 -25.77 -17.61
N LEU A 25 3.30 -24.53 -17.24
CA LEU A 25 2.01 -23.90 -17.37
C LEU A 25 1.89 -23.17 -18.72
N PRO A 26 0.98 -23.58 -19.64
CA PRO A 26 0.73 -22.81 -20.84
C PRO A 26 0.04 -21.48 -20.50
N VAL A 27 0.49 -20.38 -21.12
CA VAL A 27 -0.07 -19.04 -20.91
C VAL A 27 -0.10 -18.25 -22.21
N ASN A 28 -1.11 -17.35 -22.31
CA ASN A 28 -1.14 -16.26 -23.26
C ASN A 28 -1.12 -14.93 -22.50
N ILE A 29 -0.20 -14.02 -22.85
CA ILE A 29 -0.15 -12.66 -22.34
C ILE A 29 -0.72 -11.75 -23.41
N PHE A 30 -1.79 -11.05 -23.06
CA PHE A 30 -2.42 -10.06 -23.94
C PHE A 30 -1.96 -8.66 -23.57
N VAL A 31 -1.61 -7.86 -24.59
CA VAL A 31 -1.20 -6.47 -24.39
C VAL A 31 -2.00 -5.60 -25.35
N GLY A 32 -2.55 -4.50 -24.85
CA GLY A 32 -3.40 -3.60 -25.63
C GLY A 32 -4.78 -4.17 -25.95
N GLY A 33 -5.47 -3.48 -26.85
CA GLY A 33 -6.85 -3.75 -27.22
C GLY A 33 -7.82 -2.79 -26.52
N PRO A 34 -9.13 -3.10 -26.49
CA PRO A 34 -10.13 -2.26 -25.84
C PRO A 34 -9.78 -1.97 -24.37
N PRO A 35 -9.91 -0.72 -23.89
CA PRO A 35 -9.57 -0.35 -22.51
C PRO A 35 -10.26 -1.17 -21.43
N ALA A 36 -11.46 -1.70 -21.72
CA ALA A 36 -12.20 -2.57 -20.81
C ALA A 36 -11.40 -3.82 -20.38
N PHE A 37 -10.49 -4.32 -21.22
CA PHE A 37 -9.63 -5.46 -20.85
C PHE A 37 -8.54 -5.07 -19.87
N THR A 38 -7.93 -3.89 -20.05
CA THR A 38 -6.93 -3.37 -19.12
C THR A 38 -7.55 -3.12 -17.74
N VAL A 39 -8.72 -2.47 -17.71
CA VAL A 39 -9.46 -2.24 -16.46
C VAL A 39 -9.82 -3.57 -15.79
N ALA A 40 -10.37 -4.53 -16.56
CA ALA A 40 -10.72 -5.84 -15.99
C ALA A 40 -9.52 -6.61 -15.44
N ALA A 41 -8.33 -6.45 -16.03
CA ALA A 41 -7.11 -7.12 -15.58
C ALA A 41 -6.60 -6.61 -14.22
N VAL A 42 -6.85 -5.34 -13.88
CA VAL A 42 -6.44 -4.73 -12.60
C VAL A 42 -7.55 -4.74 -11.54
N MET A 43 -8.79 -5.10 -11.93
CA MET A 43 -9.93 -5.12 -11.01
C MET A 43 -9.79 -6.22 -9.94
N PRO A 44 -10.13 -5.90 -8.69
CA PRO A 44 -10.15 -6.86 -7.58
C PRO A 44 -11.39 -7.76 -7.62
N LEU A 45 -11.49 -8.62 -8.62
CA LEU A 45 -12.64 -9.48 -8.80
C LEU A 45 -12.67 -10.64 -7.79
N PRO A 46 -13.87 -11.07 -7.35
CA PRO A 46 -14.02 -12.27 -6.55
C PRO A 46 -13.52 -13.53 -7.27
N GLU A 47 -13.05 -14.51 -6.50
CA GLU A 47 -12.64 -15.80 -7.05
C GLU A 47 -13.77 -16.46 -7.84
N GLY A 48 -13.45 -16.98 -9.02
CA GLY A 48 -14.40 -17.63 -9.93
C GLY A 48 -15.10 -16.67 -10.91
N LEU A 49 -14.95 -15.36 -10.77
CA LEU A 49 -15.39 -14.40 -11.78
C LEU A 49 -14.27 -14.14 -12.78
N SER A 50 -14.51 -14.49 -14.03
CA SER A 50 -13.52 -14.30 -15.09
C SER A 50 -13.39 -12.83 -15.49
N GLU A 51 -12.17 -12.34 -15.57
CA GLU A 51 -11.81 -10.98 -16.02
C GLU A 51 -12.33 -10.75 -17.45
N LEU A 52 -12.31 -11.75 -18.33
CA LEU A 52 -12.85 -11.62 -19.69
C LEU A 52 -14.37 -11.42 -19.71
N ARG A 53 -15.10 -12.03 -18.77
CA ARG A 53 -16.54 -11.80 -18.63
C ARG A 53 -16.81 -10.40 -18.09
N PHE A 54 -16.01 -9.96 -17.14
CA PHE A 54 -16.11 -8.62 -16.58
C PHE A 54 -15.74 -7.54 -17.62
N ALA A 55 -14.69 -7.76 -18.42
CA ALA A 55 -14.34 -6.90 -19.54
C ALA A 55 -15.49 -6.78 -20.56
N GLY A 56 -16.15 -7.90 -20.86
CA GLY A 56 -17.32 -7.91 -21.73
C GLY A 56 -18.49 -7.11 -21.13
N LEU A 57 -18.71 -7.17 -19.83
CA LEU A 57 -19.72 -6.35 -19.14
C LEU A 57 -19.39 -4.85 -19.24
N LEU A 58 -18.15 -4.46 -18.94
CA LEU A 58 -17.69 -3.08 -19.03
C LEU A 58 -17.75 -2.52 -20.45
N GLY A 59 -17.33 -3.34 -21.43
CA GLY A 59 -17.31 -2.94 -22.85
C GLY A 59 -18.67 -3.05 -23.56
N GLY A 60 -19.72 -3.55 -22.88
CA GLY A 60 -21.04 -3.75 -23.47
C GLY A 60 -21.10 -4.82 -24.59
N CYS A 61 -20.07 -5.66 -24.71
CA CYS A 61 -19.98 -6.70 -25.75
C CYS A 61 -19.29 -7.96 -25.22
N ARG A 62 -19.42 -9.07 -25.93
CA ARG A 62 -18.70 -10.30 -25.57
C ARG A 62 -17.24 -10.20 -25.99
N ALA A 63 -16.32 -10.58 -25.10
CA ALA A 63 -14.92 -10.77 -25.46
C ALA A 63 -14.79 -11.84 -26.55
N ALA A 64 -14.32 -11.44 -27.73
CA ALA A 64 -14.11 -12.36 -28.84
C ALA A 64 -12.80 -13.13 -28.64
N VAL A 65 -12.86 -14.46 -28.75
CA VAL A 65 -11.70 -15.34 -28.66
C VAL A 65 -11.57 -16.19 -29.92
N HIS A 66 -10.34 -16.41 -30.35
CA HIS A 66 -9.98 -17.27 -31.46
C HIS A 66 -9.26 -18.52 -30.98
N TYR A 67 -9.71 -19.69 -31.43
CA TYR A 67 -9.07 -20.97 -31.15
C TYR A 67 -8.12 -21.33 -32.30
N SER A 68 -6.85 -21.39 -32.00
CA SER A 68 -5.81 -21.84 -32.96
C SER A 68 -5.44 -23.32 -32.68
N ARG A 69 -5.27 -24.09 -33.76
CA ARG A 69 -4.76 -25.47 -33.62
C ARG A 69 -3.28 -25.54 -33.19
N ARG A 70 -2.58 -24.40 -33.27
CA ARG A 70 -1.15 -24.30 -32.95
C ARG A 70 -0.87 -23.84 -31.52
N LEU A 71 -1.89 -23.33 -30.83
CA LEU A 71 -1.74 -22.80 -29.48
C LEU A 71 -2.62 -23.58 -28.49
N PRO A 72 -2.13 -23.86 -27.29
CA PRO A 72 -2.88 -24.64 -26.29
C PRO A 72 -4.07 -23.87 -25.68
N LEU A 73 -4.05 -22.54 -25.77
CA LEU A 73 -5.06 -21.67 -25.20
C LEU A 73 -5.68 -20.74 -26.26
N PRO A 74 -6.95 -20.31 -26.07
CA PRO A 74 -7.57 -19.35 -26.96
C PRO A 74 -6.86 -18.00 -26.92
N VAL A 75 -6.84 -17.32 -28.07
CA VAL A 75 -6.27 -15.97 -28.23
C VAL A 75 -7.41 -14.96 -28.17
N LEU A 76 -7.23 -13.89 -27.41
CA LEU A 76 -8.14 -12.74 -27.40
C LEU A 76 -8.05 -12.00 -28.74
N ALA A 77 -9.14 -11.99 -29.49
CA ALA A 77 -9.13 -11.52 -30.88
C ALA A 77 -8.88 -10.01 -31.03
N GLU A 78 -9.21 -9.22 -30.00
CA GLU A 78 -9.11 -7.76 -30.02
C GLU A 78 -7.83 -7.22 -29.37
N ALA A 79 -6.97 -8.07 -28.82
CA ALA A 79 -5.68 -7.64 -28.27
C ALA A 79 -4.76 -7.10 -29.38
N ASP A 80 -3.95 -6.10 -29.04
CA ASP A 80 -2.91 -5.61 -29.95
C ASP A 80 -1.80 -6.64 -30.12
N PHE A 81 -1.41 -7.29 -29.02
CA PHE A 81 -0.41 -8.35 -29.00
C PHE A 81 -0.89 -9.54 -28.20
N CYS A 82 -0.46 -10.72 -28.59
CA CYS A 82 -0.57 -11.94 -27.82
C CYS A 82 0.79 -12.64 -27.80
N ILE A 83 1.38 -12.78 -26.61
CA ILE A 83 2.62 -13.51 -26.37
C ILE A 83 2.23 -14.87 -25.80
N SER A 84 2.47 -15.94 -26.56
CA SER A 84 2.11 -17.32 -26.19
C SER A 84 3.34 -18.11 -25.82
N GLY A 85 3.23 -18.95 -24.81
CA GLY A 85 4.32 -19.81 -24.39
C GLY A 85 4.00 -20.59 -23.11
N HIS A 86 5.04 -21.03 -22.44
CA HIS A 86 4.94 -21.83 -21.21
C HIS A 86 5.78 -21.24 -20.09
N ILE A 87 5.19 -21.11 -18.89
CA ILE A 87 5.94 -20.84 -17.67
C ILE A 87 6.63 -22.15 -17.26
N LEU A 88 7.96 -22.08 -17.19
CA LEU A 88 8.79 -23.25 -16.93
C LEU A 88 8.90 -23.57 -15.43
N PRO A 89 9.23 -24.82 -15.07
CA PRO A 89 9.40 -25.20 -13.66
C PRO A 89 10.58 -24.53 -12.94
N HIS A 90 11.55 -24.00 -13.68
CA HIS A 90 12.72 -23.34 -13.10
C HIS A 90 12.55 -21.82 -13.05
N LEU A 91 13.21 -21.20 -12.10
CA LEU A 91 13.24 -19.77 -11.89
C LEU A 91 14.48 -19.15 -12.54
N LYS A 92 14.45 -17.85 -12.81
CA LYS A 92 15.61 -17.06 -13.23
C LYS A 92 15.64 -15.74 -12.47
N PRO A 93 16.84 -15.15 -12.28
CA PRO A 93 16.97 -13.85 -11.67
C PRO A 93 16.21 -12.77 -12.47
N GLU A 94 15.39 -11.99 -11.77
CA GLU A 94 14.68 -10.81 -12.25
C GLU A 94 15.01 -9.60 -11.38
N GLY A 95 14.97 -8.41 -11.96
CA GLY A 95 15.27 -7.16 -11.27
C GLY A 95 16.73 -6.68 -11.46
N PRO A 96 17.07 -5.50 -10.93
CA PRO A 96 16.12 -4.52 -10.39
C PRO A 96 15.28 -3.86 -11.49
N PHE A 97 14.05 -3.44 -11.16
CA PHE A 97 13.19 -2.60 -12.00
C PHE A 97 12.42 -1.63 -11.10
N GLY A 98 11.96 -0.51 -11.66
CA GLY A 98 11.15 0.46 -10.92
C GLY A 98 9.73 -0.06 -10.66
N ASP A 99 9.15 0.31 -9.51
CA ASP A 99 7.85 -0.15 -9.09
C ASP A 99 6.94 0.96 -8.55
N HIS A 100 5.64 0.66 -8.48
CA HIS A 100 4.57 1.58 -8.09
C HIS A 100 4.69 2.13 -6.67
N VAL A 101 5.41 1.47 -5.78
CA VAL A 101 5.68 1.97 -4.42
C VAL A 101 6.73 3.09 -4.41
N GLY A 102 7.43 3.32 -5.53
CA GLY A 102 8.44 4.36 -5.66
C GLY A 102 9.86 3.92 -5.31
N TYR A 103 10.10 2.60 -5.34
CA TYR A 103 11.43 2.00 -5.10
C TYR A 103 11.81 1.09 -6.27
N TYR A 104 13.10 0.72 -6.35
CA TYR A 104 13.50 -0.38 -7.21
C TYR A 104 13.15 -1.72 -6.56
N SER A 105 12.78 -2.72 -7.34
CA SER A 105 12.76 -4.09 -6.85
C SER A 105 14.17 -4.54 -6.49
N LEU A 106 14.30 -5.44 -5.51
CA LEU A 106 15.53 -6.19 -5.34
C LEU A 106 15.58 -7.32 -6.36
N LYS A 107 16.78 -7.88 -6.60
CA LYS A 107 16.96 -8.99 -7.50
C LYS A 107 16.54 -10.30 -6.82
N HIS A 108 15.57 -10.99 -7.41
CA HIS A 108 15.04 -12.27 -6.93
C HIS A 108 14.92 -13.28 -8.08
N ASP A 109 14.82 -14.56 -7.72
CA ASP A 109 14.50 -15.61 -8.67
C ASP A 109 13.00 -15.72 -8.86
N PHE A 110 12.52 -15.40 -10.06
CA PHE A 110 11.11 -15.45 -10.45
C PHE A 110 10.85 -16.45 -11.57
N PRO A 111 9.55 -16.83 -11.76
CA PRO A 111 9.14 -17.66 -12.89
C PRO A 111 9.48 -17.01 -14.23
N VAL A 112 9.81 -17.86 -15.19
CA VAL A 112 10.20 -17.42 -16.54
C VAL A 112 9.26 -18.00 -17.58
N LEU A 113 8.80 -17.15 -18.50
CA LEU A 113 8.07 -17.56 -19.68
C LEU A 113 9.02 -17.88 -20.82
N GLN A 114 8.97 -19.12 -21.32
CA GLN A 114 9.52 -19.46 -22.61
C GLN A 114 8.51 -19.07 -23.70
N VAL A 115 8.85 -18.04 -24.48
CA VAL A 115 8.01 -17.56 -25.56
C VAL A 115 8.11 -18.52 -26.75
N GLU A 116 6.97 -18.94 -27.31
CA GLU A 116 6.87 -19.81 -28.48
C GLU A 116 6.35 -19.06 -29.71
N ALA A 117 5.45 -18.10 -29.47
CA ALA A 117 4.88 -17.27 -30.54
C ALA A 117 4.52 -15.88 -30.04
N VAL A 118 4.66 -14.90 -30.93
CA VAL A 118 4.16 -13.54 -30.72
C VAL A 118 3.24 -13.20 -31.89
N HIS A 119 2.00 -12.92 -31.59
CA HIS A 119 1.01 -12.46 -32.55
C HIS A 119 0.73 -10.98 -32.32
N HIS A 120 0.51 -10.23 -33.37
CA HIS A 120 0.08 -8.84 -33.28
C HIS A 120 -0.87 -8.50 -34.45
N ARG A 121 -1.76 -7.54 -34.22
CA ARG A 121 -2.59 -7.02 -35.28
C ARG A 121 -1.83 -5.98 -36.13
N THR A 122 -2.32 -5.68 -37.32
CA THR A 122 -1.79 -4.58 -38.09
C THR A 122 -2.07 -3.25 -37.38
N GLY A 123 -1.05 -2.39 -37.29
CA GLY A 123 -1.15 -1.13 -36.55
C GLY A 123 -1.28 -1.27 -35.04
N ALA A 124 -0.76 -2.36 -34.48
CA ALA A 124 -0.77 -2.62 -33.03
C ALA A 124 -0.09 -1.49 -32.25
N ILE A 125 -0.69 -1.12 -31.11
CA ILE A 125 -0.16 -0.14 -30.17
C ILE A 125 0.25 -0.87 -28.91
N TRP A 126 1.48 -0.63 -28.45
CA TRP A 126 1.95 -1.14 -27.17
C TRP A 126 1.69 -0.11 -26.08
N PRO A 127 0.65 -0.30 -25.23
CA PRO A 127 0.44 0.53 -24.06
C PRO A 127 1.48 0.18 -23.00
N TYR A 128 1.91 1.18 -22.26
CA TYR A 128 2.74 0.99 -21.08
C TYR A 128 2.39 2.04 -20.03
N THR A 129 2.69 1.76 -18.78
CA THR A 129 2.55 2.67 -17.65
C THR A 129 3.94 2.96 -17.12
N ALA A 130 4.29 4.23 -17.00
CA ALA A 130 5.49 4.63 -16.28
C ALA A 130 5.18 4.63 -14.79
N VAL A 131 5.81 3.72 -14.05
CA VAL A 131 5.62 3.61 -12.61
C VAL A 131 6.74 4.29 -11.86
N GLY A 132 6.40 4.90 -10.72
CA GLY A 132 7.34 5.63 -9.88
C GLY A 132 6.77 5.89 -8.50
N ARG A 133 7.30 6.89 -7.83
CA ARG A 133 6.73 7.35 -6.56
C ARG A 133 5.36 7.98 -6.82
N PRO A 134 4.31 7.63 -6.02
CA PRO A 134 3.01 8.27 -6.12
C PRO A 134 3.06 9.80 -5.88
N PRO A 135 2.20 10.61 -6.53
CA PRO A 135 1.21 10.21 -7.53
C PRO A 135 1.85 9.85 -8.88
N GLN A 136 1.25 8.90 -9.59
CA GLN A 136 1.74 8.38 -10.86
C GLN A 136 0.58 7.94 -11.75
N GLU A 137 0.85 7.33 -12.91
CA GLU A 137 -0.20 6.91 -13.83
C GLU A 137 -1.16 5.87 -13.22
N ASP A 138 -0.68 5.00 -12.33
CA ASP A 138 -1.51 4.00 -11.63
C ASP A 138 -2.53 4.64 -10.67
N THR A 139 -2.31 5.87 -10.21
CA THR A 139 -3.25 6.64 -9.38
C THR A 139 -4.62 6.73 -10.03
N VAL A 140 -4.67 6.98 -11.35
CA VAL A 140 -5.92 7.09 -12.11
C VAL A 140 -6.68 5.76 -12.13
N PHE A 141 -5.98 4.63 -12.24
CA PHE A 141 -6.61 3.31 -12.11
C PHE A 141 -7.16 3.08 -10.71
N GLY A 142 -6.42 3.46 -9.67
CA GLY A 142 -6.85 3.39 -8.28
C GLY A 142 -8.14 4.16 -8.04
N ASP A 143 -8.21 5.41 -8.47
CA ASP A 143 -9.39 6.27 -8.35
C ASP A 143 -10.60 5.67 -9.08
N PHE A 144 -10.40 5.20 -10.29
CA PHE A 144 -11.46 4.58 -11.08
C PHE A 144 -11.98 3.28 -10.42
N ILE A 145 -11.09 2.45 -9.88
CA ILE A 145 -11.47 1.24 -9.13
C ILE A 145 -12.29 1.60 -7.90
N HIS A 146 -11.87 2.61 -7.14
CA HIS A 146 -12.61 3.11 -5.98
C HIS A 146 -14.02 3.61 -6.35
N GLU A 147 -14.15 4.33 -7.47
CA GLU A 147 -15.44 4.80 -7.96
C GLU A 147 -16.36 3.64 -8.33
N LEU A 148 -15.87 2.67 -9.10
CA LEU A 148 -16.64 1.51 -9.53
C LEU A 148 -17.04 0.59 -8.37
N THR A 149 -16.16 0.40 -7.40
CA THR A 149 -16.36 -0.60 -6.33
C THR A 149 -16.96 -0.01 -5.06
N GLY A 150 -16.94 1.31 -4.89
CA GLY A 150 -17.37 1.98 -3.66
C GLY A 150 -18.77 1.59 -3.20
N ALA A 151 -19.73 1.46 -4.12
CA ALA A 151 -21.10 1.03 -3.82
C ALA A 151 -21.21 -0.44 -3.37
N LEU A 152 -20.19 -1.26 -3.64
CA LEU A 152 -20.16 -2.68 -3.27
C LEU A 152 -19.52 -2.90 -1.88
N VAL A 153 -18.76 -1.94 -1.37
CA VAL A 153 -18.05 -2.05 -0.08
C VAL A 153 -18.95 -2.54 1.05
N PRO A 154 -20.15 -1.96 1.30
CA PRO A 154 -21.03 -2.42 2.38
C PRO A 154 -21.59 -3.83 2.18
N GLN A 155 -21.60 -4.33 0.93
CA GLN A 155 -22.07 -5.67 0.61
C GLN A 155 -20.99 -6.73 0.83
N VAL A 156 -19.74 -6.35 0.59
CA VAL A 156 -18.57 -7.22 0.76
C VAL A 156 -18.10 -7.22 2.22
N PHE A 157 -18.02 -6.05 2.84
CA PHE A 157 -17.54 -5.86 4.20
C PHE A 157 -18.68 -5.39 5.11
N GLN A 158 -19.25 -6.32 5.86
CA GLN A 158 -20.33 -6.01 6.78
C GLN A 158 -19.89 -4.98 7.82
N GLY A 159 -20.67 -3.91 7.99
CA GLY A 159 -20.34 -2.82 8.92
C GLY A 159 -19.34 -1.79 8.40
N VAL A 160 -18.76 -1.99 7.21
CA VAL A 160 -17.89 -1.00 6.56
C VAL A 160 -18.66 -0.20 5.53
N ARG A 161 -18.52 1.11 5.55
CA ARG A 161 -19.20 2.04 4.64
C ARG A 161 -18.32 2.50 3.49
N GLU A 162 -17.06 2.74 3.77
CA GLU A 162 -16.09 3.24 2.81
C GLU A 162 -14.71 2.63 3.10
N VAL A 163 -13.98 2.29 2.06
CA VAL A 163 -12.59 1.83 2.12
C VAL A 163 -11.79 2.66 1.11
N HIS A 164 -10.59 3.05 1.49
CA HIS A 164 -9.67 3.78 0.64
C HIS A 164 -8.25 3.23 0.81
N ALA A 165 -7.72 2.61 -0.22
CA ALA A 165 -6.30 2.28 -0.31
C ALA A 165 -5.55 3.54 -0.74
N VAL A 166 -4.62 4.00 0.09
CA VAL A 166 -3.98 5.31 -0.07
C VAL A 166 -2.85 5.23 -1.08
N ASP A 167 -3.07 5.81 -2.25
CA ASP A 167 -2.09 5.81 -3.36
C ASP A 167 -0.77 6.45 -2.94
N ALA A 168 -0.79 7.62 -2.31
CA ALA A 168 0.40 8.31 -1.84
C ALA A 168 1.30 7.46 -0.92
N ALA A 169 0.74 6.47 -0.22
CA ALA A 169 1.49 5.51 0.61
C ALA A 169 1.97 4.27 -0.18
N GLY A 170 1.66 4.16 -1.47
CA GLY A 170 1.97 3.00 -2.31
C GLY A 170 0.84 1.96 -2.35
N VAL A 171 -0.41 2.36 -2.14
CA VAL A 171 -1.64 1.55 -2.18
C VAL A 171 -1.73 0.50 -1.07
N HIS A 172 -0.92 -0.57 -1.15
CA HIS A 172 -0.96 -1.67 -0.19
C HIS A 172 -0.47 -1.32 1.23
N PRO A 173 0.53 -0.46 1.44
CA PRO A 173 0.98 -0.16 2.79
C PRO A 173 -0.10 0.45 3.70
N LEU A 174 -1.06 1.22 3.18
CA LEU A 174 -2.03 1.94 3.99
C LEU A 174 -3.46 1.80 3.46
N LEU A 175 -4.35 1.25 4.30
CA LEU A 175 -5.78 1.13 4.05
C LEU A 175 -6.56 1.92 5.10
N LEU A 176 -7.38 2.88 4.66
CA LEU A 176 -8.31 3.61 5.52
C LEU A 176 -9.72 3.06 5.36
N ALA A 177 -10.48 2.98 6.44
CA ALA A 177 -11.87 2.55 6.39
C ALA A 177 -12.76 3.34 7.36
N LEU A 178 -13.99 3.61 6.93
CA LEU A 178 -15.08 4.08 7.80
C LEU A 178 -16.03 2.92 8.05
N GLY A 179 -16.10 2.52 9.31
CA GLY A 179 -16.99 1.46 9.76
C GLY A 179 -18.07 1.96 10.71
N SER A 180 -18.95 1.07 11.09
CA SER A 180 -19.97 1.30 12.12
C SER A 180 -19.57 0.60 13.41
N GLU A 181 -19.86 1.24 14.56
CA GLU A 181 -19.69 0.66 15.89
C GLU A 181 -21.04 0.55 16.57
N ARG A 182 -21.69 -0.61 16.45
CA ARG A 182 -23.08 -0.85 16.86
C ARG A 182 -23.22 -1.97 17.90
N TYR A 183 -22.14 -2.73 18.17
CA TYR A 183 -22.25 -3.97 18.96
C TYR A 183 -22.56 -3.76 20.44
N THR A 184 -22.35 -2.55 20.95
CA THR A 184 -22.52 -2.27 22.36
C THR A 184 -23.46 -1.07 22.61
N PRO A 185 -24.77 -1.19 22.24
CA PRO A 185 -25.73 -0.10 22.40
C PRO A 185 -26.04 0.22 23.88
N TYR A 186 -25.65 -0.65 24.79
CA TYR A 186 -25.82 -0.51 26.25
C TYR A 186 -24.59 0.09 26.95
N GLU A 187 -23.48 0.29 26.23
CA GLU A 187 -22.30 0.96 26.80
C GLU A 187 -22.40 2.47 26.57
N ALA A 188 -22.11 3.26 27.61
CA ALA A 188 -22.14 4.72 27.52
C ALA A 188 -21.06 5.28 26.60
N GLN A 189 -19.93 4.57 26.48
CA GLN A 189 -18.81 4.96 25.62
C GLN A 189 -18.59 3.93 24.52
N ARG A 190 -18.58 4.38 23.27
CA ARG A 190 -18.19 3.53 22.14
C ARG A 190 -16.72 3.12 22.25
N ARG A 191 -16.46 1.87 21.93
CA ARG A 191 -15.12 1.28 21.83
C ARG A 191 -15.02 0.47 20.54
N PRO A 192 -13.85 0.41 19.87
CA PRO A 192 -13.74 -0.21 18.56
C PRO A 192 -13.78 -1.76 18.62
N ARG A 193 -14.96 -2.34 18.77
CA ARG A 193 -15.18 -3.81 18.78
C ARG A 193 -15.67 -4.31 17.42
N GLU A 194 -16.74 -3.70 16.89
CA GLU A 194 -17.23 -4.01 15.54
C GLU A 194 -16.21 -3.57 14.50
N LEU A 195 -15.57 -2.41 14.68
CA LEU A 195 -14.50 -1.93 13.80
C LEU A 195 -13.33 -2.90 13.73
N LEU A 196 -12.91 -3.47 14.87
CA LEU A 196 -11.86 -4.49 14.89
C LEU A 196 -12.27 -5.75 14.14
N THR A 197 -13.51 -6.22 14.33
CA THR A 197 -14.04 -7.37 13.59
C THR A 197 -14.08 -7.11 12.09
N ALA A 198 -14.50 -5.92 11.69
CA ALA A 198 -14.52 -5.49 10.29
C ALA A 198 -13.10 -5.42 9.69
N ALA A 199 -12.13 -4.89 10.44
CA ALA A 199 -10.73 -4.84 10.02
C ALA A 199 -10.13 -6.24 9.81
N LEU A 200 -10.42 -7.18 10.70
CA LEU A 200 -10.01 -8.58 10.55
C LEU A 200 -10.67 -9.24 9.33
N HIS A 201 -11.93 -8.93 9.04
CA HIS A 201 -12.61 -9.39 7.83
C HIS A 201 -11.94 -8.82 6.56
N MET A 202 -11.62 -7.53 6.55
CA MET A 202 -10.87 -6.93 5.44
C MET A 202 -9.53 -7.62 5.24
N LEU A 203 -8.75 -7.84 6.28
CA LEU A 203 -7.47 -8.55 6.20
C LEU A 203 -7.61 -10.03 5.80
N GLY A 204 -8.76 -10.65 6.02
CA GLY A 204 -9.09 -12.01 5.55
C GLY A 204 -9.57 -12.07 4.09
N THR A 205 -9.71 -10.94 3.41
CA THR A 205 -10.20 -10.86 2.02
C THR A 205 -9.04 -10.60 1.07
N THR A 206 -8.97 -11.37 -0.01
CA THR A 206 -7.80 -11.44 -0.92
C THR A 206 -7.23 -10.11 -1.36
N GLN A 207 -8.07 -9.12 -1.65
CA GLN A 207 -7.62 -7.82 -2.18
C GLN A 207 -7.05 -6.90 -1.10
N THR A 208 -7.64 -6.90 0.08
CA THR A 208 -7.22 -6.06 1.22
C THR A 208 -6.26 -6.79 2.16
N ALA A 209 -6.01 -8.09 1.92
CA ALA A 209 -5.09 -8.90 2.71
C ALA A 209 -3.63 -8.41 2.68
N LEU A 210 -3.25 -7.65 1.67
CA LEU A 210 -1.90 -7.07 1.54
C LEU A 210 -1.72 -5.78 2.36
N ALA A 211 -2.79 -5.19 2.88
CA ALA A 211 -2.68 -3.99 3.68
C ALA A 211 -1.77 -4.22 4.90
N LYS A 212 -0.83 -3.31 5.11
CA LYS A 212 0.14 -3.36 6.21
C LYS A 212 -0.38 -2.58 7.43
N TYR A 213 -0.90 -1.39 7.20
CA TYR A 213 -1.61 -0.59 8.18
C TYR A 213 -3.08 -0.47 7.78
N VAL A 214 -3.98 -0.88 8.66
CA VAL A 214 -5.43 -0.75 8.50
C VAL A 214 -5.96 0.19 9.56
N LEU A 215 -6.28 1.41 9.17
CA LEU A 215 -6.80 2.45 10.05
C LEU A 215 -8.32 2.51 9.89
N VAL A 216 -9.05 2.32 10.98
CA VAL A 216 -10.51 2.27 10.96
C VAL A 216 -11.12 3.26 11.96
N ALA A 217 -12.01 4.11 11.48
CA ALA A 217 -12.72 5.07 12.29
C ALA A 217 -14.23 4.81 12.29
N ALA A 218 -14.91 5.14 13.41
CA ALA A 218 -16.35 5.00 13.50
C ALA A 218 -17.06 6.13 12.75
N HIS A 219 -17.93 5.77 11.82
CA HIS A 219 -18.78 6.73 11.11
C HIS A 219 -19.68 7.53 12.02
N GLU A 220 -20.17 6.92 13.11
CA GLU A 220 -21.06 7.55 14.09
C GLU A 220 -20.42 8.74 14.81
N ASP A 221 -19.09 8.79 14.89
CA ASP A 221 -18.35 9.88 15.55
C ASP A 221 -18.15 11.09 14.65
N ALA A 222 -18.23 10.91 13.32
CA ALA A 222 -18.16 11.97 12.31
C ALA A 222 -18.86 11.56 11.02
N PRO A 223 -20.22 11.71 10.93
CA PRO A 223 -21.00 11.26 9.77
C PRO A 223 -20.61 11.91 8.42
N GLY A 224 -19.94 13.06 8.45
CA GLY A 224 -19.44 13.76 7.24
C GLY A 224 -18.04 13.39 6.83
N LEU A 225 -17.32 12.58 7.62
CA LEU A 225 -15.97 12.15 7.31
C LEU A 225 -15.96 11.18 6.11
N ARG A 226 -14.96 11.32 5.26
CA ARG A 226 -14.72 10.41 4.12
C ARG A 226 -13.35 9.76 4.28
N ALA A 227 -13.24 8.48 3.93
CA ALA A 227 -11.97 7.76 3.99
C ALA A 227 -10.93 8.34 3.00
N ARG A 228 -11.38 8.92 1.89
CA ARG A 228 -10.52 9.58 0.89
C ARG A 228 -10.03 10.97 1.31
N ASP A 229 -10.64 11.61 2.30
CA ASP A 229 -10.09 12.82 2.90
C ASP A 229 -9.05 12.45 3.96
N VAL A 230 -7.87 12.09 3.48
CA VAL A 230 -6.83 11.44 4.28
C VAL A 230 -6.39 12.31 5.44
N VAL A 231 -6.22 13.63 5.22
CA VAL A 231 -5.81 14.58 6.28
C VAL A 231 -6.87 14.66 7.38
N ALA A 232 -8.14 14.81 7.01
CA ALA A 232 -9.24 14.86 7.96
C ALA A 232 -9.41 13.51 8.68
N PHE A 233 -9.18 12.39 7.98
CA PHE A 233 -9.23 11.06 8.57
C PHE A 233 -8.13 10.86 9.63
N PHE A 234 -6.88 11.21 9.34
CA PHE A 234 -5.79 11.16 10.32
C PHE A 234 -6.06 12.04 11.52
N ARG A 235 -6.49 13.29 11.29
CA ARG A 235 -6.89 14.18 12.38
C ARG A 235 -7.94 13.53 13.26
N HIS A 236 -9.03 13.01 12.67
CA HIS A 236 -10.12 12.36 13.39
C HIS A 236 -9.64 11.18 14.23
N LEU A 237 -8.80 10.31 13.63
CA LEU A 237 -8.23 9.13 14.28
C LEU A 237 -7.34 9.53 15.46
N LEU A 238 -6.38 10.44 15.25
CA LEU A 238 -5.41 10.87 16.25
C LEU A 238 -6.07 11.59 17.42
N GLU A 239 -7.13 12.37 17.19
CA GLU A 239 -7.91 13.03 18.24
C GLU A 239 -8.57 12.04 19.22
N ARG A 240 -8.86 10.80 18.79
CA ARG A 240 -9.69 9.82 19.52
C ARG A 240 -8.94 8.59 19.99
N THR A 241 -7.82 8.29 19.40
CA THR A 241 -7.06 7.07 19.72
C THR A 241 -6.76 6.92 21.20
N ASP A 242 -7.06 5.76 21.73
CA ASP A 242 -6.63 5.26 23.03
C ASP A 242 -5.51 4.25 22.80
N PHE A 243 -4.27 4.68 23.01
CA PHE A 243 -3.09 3.84 22.76
C PHE A 243 -2.96 2.63 23.71
N GLU A 244 -3.73 2.60 24.80
CA GLU A 244 -3.81 1.43 25.64
C GLU A 244 -4.68 0.31 25.06
N ARG A 245 -5.50 0.62 24.01
CA ARG A 245 -6.56 -0.27 23.56
C ARG A 245 -6.63 -0.46 22.03
N ASP A 246 -6.39 0.60 21.26
CA ASP A 246 -6.85 0.72 19.86
C ASP A 246 -5.85 0.17 18.83
N LEU A 247 -4.71 -0.38 19.27
CA LEU A 247 -3.63 -0.90 18.44
C LEU A 247 -3.55 -2.43 18.52
N HIS A 248 -3.68 -3.11 17.39
CA HIS A 248 -3.67 -4.57 17.33
C HIS A 248 -2.67 -5.06 16.27
N PHE A 249 -1.62 -5.75 16.72
CA PHE A 249 -0.56 -6.26 15.87
C PHE A 249 -0.81 -7.70 15.42
N ILE A 250 -0.60 -7.95 14.14
CA ILE A 250 -0.44 -9.29 13.57
C ILE A 250 1.03 -9.38 13.19
N THR A 251 1.83 -10.01 14.05
CA THR A 251 3.31 -9.93 14.01
C THR A 251 3.94 -10.74 12.89
N ARG A 252 3.21 -11.68 12.27
CA ARG A 252 3.65 -12.41 11.08
C ARG A 252 2.49 -12.61 10.15
N SER A 253 2.63 -12.14 8.92
CA SER A 253 1.60 -12.22 7.89
C SER A 253 2.22 -12.03 6.51
N THR A 254 1.41 -12.23 5.47
CA THR A 254 1.80 -11.96 4.09
C THR A 254 1.78 -10.44 3.81
N THR A 255 2.84 -9.97 3.18
CA THR A 255 2.95 -8.61 2.64
C THR A 255 3.10 -8.63 1.13
N ASP A 256 3.06 -7.46 0.51
CA ASP A 256 3.35 -7.33 -0.92
C ASP A 256 4.76 -7.81 -1.25
N THR A 257 4.94 -8.44 -2.40
CA THR A 257 6.24 -8.96 -2.85
C THR A 257 7.28 -7.85 -3.02
N LEU A 258 6.83 -6.62 -3.28
CA LEU A 258 7.69 -5.45 -3.47
C LEU A 258 7.83 -4.60 -2.19
N ASP A 259 7.22 -5.03 -1.09
CA ASP A 259 7.46 -4.46 0.23
C ASP A 259 8.64 -5.17 0.91
N TYR A 260 9.78 -4.51 0.98
CA TYR A 260 11.02 -5.04 1.56
C TYR A 260 11.21 -4.64 3.03
N THR A 261 10.20 -4.06 3.67
CA THR A 261 10.31 -3.65 5.09
C THR A 261 10.20 -4.81 6.06
N GLY A 262 9.53 -5.88 5.67
CA GLY A 262 9.23 -7.03 6.52
C GLY A 262 10.40 -7.98 6.81
N PHE A 263 10.09 -9.11 7.43
CA PHE A 263 11.08 -10.09 7.93
C PHE A 263 11.76 -10.90 6.81
N ALA A 264 11.02 -11.16 5.73
CA ALA A 264 11.50 -11.86 4.55
C ALA A 264 10.67 -11.45 3.32
N LEU A 265 11.00 -11.98 2.15
CA LEU A 265 10.19 -11.79 0.95
C LEU A 265 8.77 -12.33 1.18
N ASN A 266 7.76 -11.50 0.93
CA ASN A 266 6.33 -11.77 1.20
C ASN A 266 5.99 -12.03 2.67
N GLU A 267 6.83 -11.69 3.61
CA GLU A 267 6.59 -11.89 5.04
C GLU A 267 6.90 -10.62 5.83
N GLY A 268 5.90 -10.09 6.50
CA GLY A 268 6.00 -8.91 7.36
C GLY A 268 4.91 -8.94 8.41
N SER A 269 4.56 -7.80 8.94
CA SER A 269 3.54 -7.65 9.97
C SER A 269 2.43 -6.69 9.56
N LYS A 270 1.38 -6.62 10.38
CA LYS A 270 0.25 -5.72 10.17
C LYS A 270 -0.12 -5.03 11.48
N LEU A 271 -0.60 -3.78 11.33
CA LEU A 271 -1.23 -3.03 12.41
C LEU A 271 -2.68 -2.72 12.04
N ILE A 272 -3.61 -3.15 12.87
CA ILE A 272 -4.97 -2.61 12.88
C ILE A 272 -5.00 -1.50 13.93
N TRP A 273 -5.35 -0.31 13.48
CA TRP A 273 -5.54 0.86 14.33
C TRP A 273 -6.99 1.29 14.24
N ALA A 274 -7.80 0.85 15.21
CA ALA A 274 -9.23 1.07 15.23
C ALA A 274 -9.61 2.04 16.34
N SER A 275 -10.23 3.16 15.99
CA SER A 275 -10.60 4.19 16.96
C SER A 275 -12.08 4.55 16.89
N ALA A 276 -12.72 4.68 18.06
CA ALA A 276 -14.10 5.08 18.20
C ALA A 276 -14.33 5.83 19.53
N GLY A 277 -15.30 6.73 19.56
CA GLY A 277 -15.75 7.44 20.75
C GLY A 277 -15.40 8.92 20.73
N GLU A 278 -15.42 9.51 21.91
CA GLU A 278 -15.23 10.95 22.08
C GLU A 278 -13.79 11.40 21.81
N LYS A 279 -13.65 12.66 21.47
CA LYS A 279 -12.36 13.33 21.32
C LYS A 279 -11.61 13.34 22.66
N ARG A 280 -10.40 12.84 22.67
CA ARG A 280 -9.55 12.69 23.86
C ARG A 280 -8.49 13.80 23.97
N ARG A 281 -8.10 14.41 22.83
CA ARG A 281 -7.03 15.41 22.79
C ARG A 281 -7.24 16.46 21.71
N GLU A 282 -6.59 17.60 21.91
CA GLU A 282 -6.45 18.63 20.88
C GLU A 282 -5.11 18.45 20.18
N LEU A 283 -5.10 18.53 18.86
CA LEU A 283 -3.89 18.37 18.04
C LEU A 283 -3.24 19.71 17.76
N ALA A 284 -1.92 19.79 17.91
CA ALA A 284 -1.14 20.97 17.57
C ALA A 284 -0.61 20.95 16.13
N LEU A 285 -0.28 22.13 15.63
CA LEU A 285 0.41 22.37 14.35
C LEU A 285 1.79 22.99 14.55
N GLU A 286 2.13 23.40 15.74
CA GLU A 286 3.39 24.05 16.08
C GLU A 286 4.05 23.33 17.25
N VAL A 287 5.37 23.13 17.13
CA VAL A 287 6.18 22.41 18.13
C VAL A 287 6.78 23.42 19.09
N HIS A 288 6.51 23.23 20.37
CA HIS A 288 7.08 24.03 21.47
C HIS A 288 7.69 23.12 22.54
N ASP A 289 8.63 23.66 23.28
CA ASP A 289 9.24 23.03 24.46
C ASP A 289 9.67 21.57 24.24
N LEU A 290 10.19 21.30 23.02
CA LEU A 290 10.74 19.98 22.72
C LEU A 290 11.96 19.71 23.61
N PRO A 291 12.03 18.57 24.34
CA PRO A 291 13.18 18.25 25.16
C PRO A 291 14.46 18.10 24.33
N SER A 292 15.61 18.16 24.99
CA SER A 292 16.87 17.78 24.33
C SER A 292 16.77 16.34 23.85
N LEU A 293 16.75 16.17 22.53
CA LEU A 293 16.64 14.85 21.92
C LEU A 293 17.94 14.04 22.11
N PRO A 294 17.85 12.70 22.10
CA PRO A 294 19.04 11.85 22.08
C PRO A 294 19.94 12.15 20.88
N GLU A 295 21.23 11.77 20.99
CA GLU A 295 22.23 12.03 19.96
C GLU A 295 21.79 11.49 18.58
N GLY A 296 21.95 12.33 17.56
CA GLY A 296 21.60 12.03 16.17
C GLY A 296 20.16 12.35 15.78
N PHE A 297 19.26 12.60 16.73
CA PHE A 297 17.90 13.07 16.44
C PHE A 297 17.84 14.60 16.40
N GLY A 298 16.99 15.14 15.53
CA GLY A 298 16.81 16.59 15.40
C GLY A 298 15.87 16.97 14.27
N ASP A 299 15.95 18.22 13.80
CA ASP A 299 15.14 18.80 12.73
C ASP A 299 13.64 18.46 12.88
N ALA A 300 13.06 18.93 14.00
CA ALA A 300 11.66 18.70 14.31
C ALA A 300 10.74 19.53 13.41
N ARG A 301 9.79 18.89 12.77
CA ARG A 301 8.82 19.50 11.85
C ARG A 301 7.43 18.93 12.06
N CYS A 302 6.41 19.73 11.76
CA CYS A 302 5.03 19.28 11.76
C CYS A 302 4.62 18.89 10.33
N ALA A 303 4.18 17.65 10.11
CA ALA A 303 3.66 17.19 8.82
C ALA A 303 2.14 17.36 8.69
N GLY A 304 1.45 17.56 9.81
CA GLY A 304 0.00 17.75 9.88
C GLY A 304 -0.46 17.83 11.31
N PRO A 305 -1.76 18.06 11.57
CA PRO A 305 -2.27 18.16 12.93
C PRO A 305 -1.92 16.94 13.79
N GLY A 306 -1.11 17.15 14.83
CA GLY A 306 -0.68 16.09 15.76
C GLY A 306 0.36 15.13 15.23
N ILE A 307 1.03 15.44 14.13
CA ILE A 307 2.07 14.61 13.52
C ILE A 307 3.40 15.35 13.56
N LEU A 308 4.31 14.87 14.39
CA LEU A 308 5.68 15.34 14.47
C LEU A 308 6.59 14.47 13.61
N VAL A 309 7.45 15.08 12.81
CA VAL A 309 8.52 14.40 12.09
C VAL A 309 9.86 14.84 12.67
N LEU A 310 10.71 13.87 12.97
CA LEU A 310 12.08 14.07 13.42
C LEU A 310 13.04 13.45 12.42
N ARG A 311 14.15 14.14 12.14
CA ARG A 311 15.30 13.49 11.50
C ARG A 311 15.98 12.58 12.51
N GLY A 312 16.18 11.30 12.16
CA GLY A 312 16.91 10.33 12.97
C GLY A 312 18.34 10.09 12.47
N PRO A 313 19.18 9.46 13.30
CA PRO A 313 20.49 8.98 12.87
C PRO A 313 20.31 7.85 11.85
N ARG A 314 21.32 7.62 11.00
CA ARG A 314 21.29 6.52 10.02
C ARG A 314 21.00 5.19 10.73
N HIS A 315 20.06 4.42 10.15
CA HIS A 315 19.77 3.08 10.61
C HIS A 315 20.83 2.11 10.07
N GLU A 316 21.44 1.31 10.94
CA GLU A 316 22.57 0.42 10.59
C GLU A 316 22.32 -1.04 10.93
N LEU A 317 21.20 -1.33 11.62
CA LEU A 317 20.87 -2.67 12.09
C LEU A 317 20.27 -3.53 10.96
N GLY A 318 20.40 -4.83 11.13
CA GLY A 318 19.84 -5.82 10.25
C GLY A 318 18.35 -6.07 10.46
N ARG A 319 17.78 -7.00 9.69
CA ARG A 319 16.38 -7.43 9.90
C ARG A 319 16.20 -8.06 11.28
N ASN A 320 15.05 -7.82 11.87
CA ASN A 320 14.64 -8.35 13.17
C ASN A 320 15.46 -7.83 14.37
N GLU A 321 16.21 -6.76 14.20
CA GLU A 321 16.93 -6.10 15.28
C GLU A 321 16.18 -4.83 15.71
N THR A 322 15.97 -4.67 17.00
CA THR A 322 15.33 -3.48 17.58
C THR A 322 16.38 -2.38 17.79
N ASP A 323 16.10 -1.17 17.33
CA ASP A 323 17.02 -0.03 17.54
C ASP A 323 16.81 0.57 18.94
N PRO A 324 17.77 0.41 19.87
CA PRO A 324 17.65 0.95 21.23
C PRO A 324 17.53 2.48 21.25
N ARG A 325 18.02 3.17 20.24
CA ARG A 325 17.90 4.64 20.13
C ARG A 325 16.44 5.09 19.99
N MET A 326 15.57 4.26 19.41
CA MET A 326 14.13 4.55 19.36
C MET A 326 13.47 4.43 20.74
N GLU A 327 13.93 3.51 21.58
CA GLU A 327 13.46 3.39 22.96
C GLU A 327 13.95 4.57 23.82
N GLU A 328 15.19 5.03 23.62
CA GLU A 328 15.73 6.23 24.24
C GLU A 328 14.92 7.48 23.82
N LEU A 329 14.59 7.60 22.55
CA LEU A 329 13.73 8.67 22.05
C LEU A 329 12.32 8.62 22.68
N ALA A 330 11.73 7.44 22.78
CA ALA A 330 10.42 7.26 23.40
C ALA A 330 10.45 7.67 24.89
N ALA A 331 11.49 7.29 25.62
CA ALA A 331 11.69 7.68 27.02
C ALA A 331 11.90 9.20 27.18
N CYS A 332 12.63 9.83 26.26
CA CYS A 332 12.80 11.28 26.22
C CYS A 332 11.47 12.01 25.99
N LEU A 333 10.69 11.58 25.03
CA LEU A 333 9.40 12.20 24.70
C LEU A 333 8.30 11.94 25.74
N ALA A 334 8.46 10.96 26.62
CA ALA A 334 7.52 10.71 27.71
C ALA A 334 7.34 11.92 28.64
N HIS A 335 8.35 12.78 28.74
CA HIS A 335 8.34 13.99 29.56
C HIS A 335 8.04 15.28 28.80
N TRP A 336 7.77 15.17 27.51
CA TRP A 336 7.46 16.35 26.69
C TRP A 336 6.09 16.92 27.02
N PRO A 337 5.95 18.23 27.36
CA PRO A 337 4.68 18.82 27.73
C PRO A 337 3.60 18.76 26.64
N GLN A 338 4.01 18.82 25.36
CA GLN A 338 3.10 18.74 24.21
C GLN A 338 2.86 17.33 23.68
N ARG A 339 3.35 16.27 24.34
CA ARG A 339 3.26 14.88 23.83
C ARG A 339 1.83 14.47 23.43
N ASP A 340 0.84 14.91 24.19
CA ASP A 340 -0.57 14.58 23.92
C ASP A 340 -1.12 15.33 22.70
N ALA A 341 -0.58 16.50 22.38
CA ALA A 341 -0.94 17.27 21.20
C ALA A 341 -0.24 16.77 19.91
N PHE A 342 0.78 15.91 20.04
CA PHE A 342 1.48 15.22 18.95
C PHE A 342 1.45 13.70 19.18
N PRO A 343 0.29 13.05 19.08
CA PRO A 343 0.13 11.62 19.37
C PRO A 343 0.89 10.70 18.40
N LEU A 344 1.37 11.20 17.25
CA LEU A 344 2.18 10.46 16.29
C LEU A 344 3.51 11.17 16.02
N VAL A 345 4.60 10.47 16.23
CA VAL A 345 5.97 10.92 15.92
C VAL A 345 6.56 9.99 14.87
N VAL A 346 7.04 10.55 13.77
CA VAL A 346 7.71 9.79 12.70
C VAL A 346 9.18 10.15 12.66
N VAL A 347 10.04 9.15 12.67
CA VAL A 347 11.48 9.31 12.51
C VAL A 347 11.85 8.96 11.08
N ALA A 348 12.44 9.93 10.36
CA ALA A 348 12.81 9.80 8.96
C ALA A 348 14.28 10.20 8.74
N ASP A 349 14.84 9.84 7.58
CA ASP A 349 16.18 10.28 7.19
C ASP A 349 16.23 11.77 6.85
N ASP A 350 15.14 12.28 6.26
CA ASP A 350 14.96 13.69 5.87
C ASP A 350 13.59 14.19 6.37
N ALA A 351 13.62 14.91 7.49
CA ALA A 351 12.40 15.47 8.08
C ALA A 351 11.83 16.62 7.25
N ALA A 352 12.69 17.39 6.55
CA ALA A 352 12.23 18.47 5.71
C ALA A 352 11.43 17.95 4.51
N PHE A 353 11.93 16.93 3.83
CA PHE A 353 11.22 16.27 2.75
C PHE A 353 9.91 15.63 3.25
N CYS A 354 9.98 14.89 4.35
CA CYS A 354 8.83 14.17 4.90
C CYS A 354 7.70 15.12 5.32
N ALA A 355 8.01 16.27 5.88
CA ALA A 355 7.02 17.24 6.36
C ALA A 355 6.65 18.35 5.35
N ALA A 356 7.26 18.36 4.16
CA ALA A 356 6.99 19.38 3.15
C ALA A 356 5.58 19.26 2.55
N ASP A 357 5.07 18.05 2.48
CA ASP A 357 3.76 17.70 1.93
C ASP A 357 3.19 16.49 2.66
N PHE A 358 1.86 16.40 2.75
CA PHE A 358 1.22 15.28 3.44
C PHE A 358 1.40 13.94 2.69
N ASP A 359 1.48 13.98 1.36
CA ASP A 359 1.76 12.79 0.54
C ASP A 359 3.19 12.28 0.75
N ASN A 360 4.16 13.19 0.93
CA ASN A 360 5.52 12.81 1.32
C ASN A 360 5.54 12.11 2.69
N PHE A 361 4.79 12.64 3.65
CA PHE A 361 4.64 11.99 4.96
C PHE A 361 4.05 10.59 4.82
N LEU A 362 2.96 10.44 4.07
CA LEU A 362 2.32 9.13 3.84
C LEU A 362 3.27 8.15 3.17
N TRP A 363 3.99 8.60 2.14
CA TRP A 363 4.96 7.75 1.45
C TRP A 363 6.08 7.29 2.37
N VAL A 364 6.73 8.22 3.09
CA VAL A 364 7.84 7.91 3.99
C VAL A 364 7.37 7.01 5.14
N ALA A 365 6.32 7.41 5.84
CA ALA A 365 5.86 6.73 7.04
C ALA A 365 5.46 5.29 6.78
N PHE A 366 4.67 5.04 5.74
CA PHE A 366 4.02 3.74 5.54
C PHE A 366 4.75 2.81 4.58
N SER A 367 5.54 3.33 3.64
CA SER A 367 6.34 2.50 2.74
C SER A 367 7.67 2.03 3.33
N ARG A 368 8.18 2.69 4.41
CA ARG A 368 9.50 2.40 5.00
C ARG A 368 9.45 1.73 6.37
N SER A 369 8.28 1.38 6.87
CA SER A 369 8.13 0.77 8.19
C SER A 369 7.38 -0.56 8.13
N ASP A 370 7.79 -1.51 8.98
CA ASP A 370 7.05 -2.73 9.30
C ASP A 370 6.45 -2.60 10.70
N PRO A 371 5.12 -2.77 10.87
CA PRO A 371 4.47 -2.47 12.15
C PRO A 371 5.09 -3.12 13.38
N ALA A 372 5.45 -4.40 13.31
CA ALA A 372 5.97 -5.13 14.48
C ALA A 372 7.42 -4.78 14.81
N ALA A 373 8.20 -4.30 13.83
CA ALA A 373 9.60 -3.95 14.01
C ALA A 373 9.79 -2.45 14.29
N ASP A 374 8.94 -1.59 13.71
CA ASP A 374 9.21 -0.16 13.59
C ASP A 374 8.23 0.73 14.36
N VAL A 375 7.23 0.14 15.04
CA VAL A 375 6.33 0.89 15.91
C VAL A 375 6.80 0.82 17.36
N TYR A 376 7.04 1.98 17.95
CA TYR A 376 7.43 2.19 19.34
C TYR A 376 6.39 3.08 20.03
N GLY A 377 6.49 3.22 21.35
CA GLY A 377 5.59 4.11 22.08
C GLY A 377 6.16 4.48 23.44
N THR A 378 5.84 5.68 23.92
CA THR A 378 6.21 6.07 25.27
C THR A 378 5.48 5.21 26.30
N GLY A 379 6.19 4.74 27.32
CA GLY A 379 5.60 3.87 28.34
C GLY A 379 5.06 2.55 27.79
N ALA A 380 5.64 2.04 26.69
CA ALA A 380 5.18 0.80 26.06
C ALA A 380 5.25 -0.41 27.00
N VAL A 381 4.17 -1.19 27.02
CA VAL A 381 4.05 -2.39 27.83
C VAL A 381 3.31 -3.50 27.07
N VAL A 382 3.60 -4.74 27.43
CA VAL A 382 2.84 -5.90 26.93
C VAL A 382 2.09 -6.54 28.12
N ARG A 383 0.76 -6.52 28.07
CA ARG A 383 -0.09 -7.13 29.08
C ARG A 383 -1.02 -8.16 28.41
N ALA A 384 -1.05 -9.37 28.90
CA ALA A 384 -1.83 -10.47 28.30
C ALA A 384 -1.61 -10.62 26.78
N ARG A 385 -0.37 -10.39 26.33
CA ARG A 385 0.07 -10.36 24.91
C ARG A 385 -0.49 -9.20 24.06
N HIS A 386 -1.20 -8.26 24.66
CA HIS A 386 -1.60 -7.02 24.01
C HIS A 386 -0.49 -5.98 24.25
N TRP A 387 0.05 -5.44 23.15
CA TRP A 387 0.98 -4.32 23.20
C TRP A 387 0.20 -3.02 23.31
N SER A 388 0.64 -2.13 24.17
CA SER A 388 0.04 -0.82 24.40
C SER A 388 1.07 0.20 24.85
N CYS A 389 0.77 1.49 24.76
CA CYS A 389 1.62 2.56 25.25
C CYS A 389 0.79 3.72 25.80
N GLU A 390 1.47 4.67 26.44
CA GLU A 390 0.82 5.90 26.95
C GLU A 390 0.65 6.94 25.82
N GLY A 391 1.48 6.86 24.76
CA GLY A 391 1.61 7.85 23.71
C GLY A 391 2.61 8.98 24.02
N PRO A 392 3.21 9.60 23.01
CA PRO A 392 2.97 9.39 21.58
C PRO A 392 3.40 8.00 21.07
N LEU A 393 2.79 7.60 19.97
CA LEU A 393 3.25 6.49 19.12
C LEU A 393 4.41 6.99 18.28
N LEU A 394 5.48 6.20 18.19
CA LEU A 394 6.64 6.51 17.37
C LEU A 394 6.73 5.50 16.22
N LEU A 395 7.00 5.99 15.04
CA LEU A 395 7.18 5.18 13.83
C LEU A 395 8.58 5.40 13.26
N ASP A 396 9.38 4.36 13.20
CA ASP A 396 10.70 4.40 12.55
C ASP A 396 10.56 4.19 11.05
N ALA A 397 10.53 5.29 10.31
CA ALA A 397 10.44 5.34 8.86
C ALA A 397 11.78 5.68 8.18
N ARG A 398 12.90 5.43 8.85
CA ARG A 398 14.23 5.56 8.23
C ARG A 398 14.47 4.43 7.24
N ILE A 399 15.27 4.72 6.22
CA ILE A 399 15.73 3.68 5.28
C ILE A 399 16.69 2.74 6.01
N LYS A 400 16.42 1.45 5.89
CA LYS A 400 17.22 0.39 6.52
C LYS A 400 18.13 -0.28 5.48
N PRO A 401 19.26 -0.89 5.88
CA PRO A 401 20.25 -1.47 4.94
C PRO A 401 19.67 -2.54 3.99
N PHE A 402 18.56 -3.14 4.38
CA PHE A 402 17.88 -4.19 3.60
C PHE A 402 16.69 -3.70 2.77
N HIS A 403 16.37 -2.40 2.84
CA HIS A 403 15.33 -1.81 1.99
C HIS A 403 15.79 -1.69 0.54
N ALA A 404 14.84 -1.69 -0.36
CA ALA A 404 15.10 -1.36 -1.74
C ALA A 404 15.43 0.15 -1.88
N PRO A 405 16.34 0.53 -2.78
CA PRO A 405 16.64 1.94 -3.02
C PRO A 405 15.45 2.65 -3.66
N ALA A 406 15.24 3.90 -3.29
CA ALA A 406 14.23 4.75 -3.93
C ALA A 406 14.54 4.94 -5.42
N LEU A 407 13.50 5.10 -6.22
CA LEU A 407 13.64 5.44 -7.64
C LEU A 407 14.30 6.81 -7.79
N GLU A 408 15.26 6.86 -8.69
CA GLU A 408 15.94 8.09 -9.08
C GLU A 408 15.51 8.50 -10.49
N GLU A 409 15.08 9.74 -10.63
CA GLU A 409 14.76 10.30 -11.94
C GLU A 409 16.05 10.62 -12.69
N ASP A 410 16.14 10.17 -13.95
CA ASP A 410 17.25 10.54 -14.83
C ASP A 410 17.06 11.99 -15.33
N PRO A 411 17.91 12.94 -14.93
CA PRO A 411 17.76 14.36 -15.33
C PRO A 411 17.84 14.57 -16.86
N VAL A 412 18.45 13.66 -17.60
CA VAL A 412 18.51 13.72 -19.06
C VAL A 412 17.18 13.31 -19.67
N VAL A 413 16.58 12.25 -19.15
CA VAL A 413 15.26 11.78 -19.57
C VAL A 413 14.20 12.82 -19.21
N GLN A 414 14.25 13.37 -17.98
CA GLN A 414 13.32 14.41 -17.53
C GLN A 414 13.32 15.62 -18.48
N ARG A 415 14.48 16.18 -18.80
CA ARG A 415 14.57 17.29 -19.78
C ARG A 415 14.00 16.94 -21.15
N ARG A 416 14.09 15.70 -21.59
CA ARG A 416 13.49 15.26 -22.86
C ARG A 416 11.96 15.18 -22.77
N VAL A 417 11.42 14.73 -21.64
CA VAL A 417 9.98 14.73 -21.39
C VAL A 417 9.45 16.16 -21.33
N ASP A 418 10.10 17.03 -20.57
CA ASP A 418 9.76 18.47 -20.48
C ASP A 418 9.74 19.14 -21.86
N ALA A 419 10.70 18.81 -22.74
CA ALA A 419 10.74 19.33 -24.09
C ALA A 419 9.55 18.85 -24.96
N LEU A 420 8.98 17.68 -24.70
CA LEU A 420 7.77 17.21 -25.40
C LEU A 420 6.52 17.98 -24.96
N ALA A 421 6.47 18.41 -23.68
CA ALA A 421 5.36 19.20 -23.11
C ALA A 421 5.50 20.72 -23.39
N ALA A 422 6.70 21.20 -23.70
CA ALA A 422 6.97 22.62 -23.96
C ALA A 422 6.12 23.18 -25.12
N PRO A 423 5.90 24.51 -25.17
CA PRO A 423 5.17 25.15 -26.27
C PRO A 423 5.71 24.74 -27.65
N GLY A 424 4.84 24.17 -28.49
CA GLY A 424 5.20 23.60 -29.79
C GLY A 424 5.66 22.15 -29.78
N GLY A 425 5.80 21.54 -28.60
CA GLY A 425 6.05 20.10 -28.47
C GLY A 425 4.78 19.25 -28.76
N PRO A 426 4.96 17.96 -29.11
CA PRO A 426 3.86 17.10 -29.50
C PRO A 426 2.86 16.78 -28.37
N LEU A 427 3.25 16.97 -27.10
CA LEU A 427 2.41 16.73 -25.92
C LEU A 427 2.00 18.03 -25.21
N HIS A 428 2.22 19.19 -25.85
CA HIS A 428 1.84 20.49 -25.28
C HIS A 428 0.34 20.57 -25.00
N GLY A 429 -0.02 20.87 -23.76
CA GLY A 429 -1.41 20.92 -23.31
C GLY A 429 -2.08 19.55 -23.07
N LEU A 430 -1.33 18.45 -23.21
CA LEU A 430 -1.77 17.10 -22.84
C LEU A 430 -1.15 16.65 -21.51
N ILE A 431 0.06 17.11 -21.23
CA ILE A 431 0.75 16.91 -19.94
C ILE A 431 1.28 18.28 -19.46
N GLU A 432 1.27 18.48 -18.16
CA GLU A 432 1.77 19.69 -17.50
C GLU A 432 3.26 19.59 -17.14
#